data_73185f7b1cf90b34f98ebfdde7b724b2
#
_entry.id   73185f7b1cf90b34f98ebfdde7b724b2
#
_cell.length_a   1.000
_cell.length_b   1.000
_cell.length_c   1.000
_cell.angle_alpha   90.00
_cell.angle_beta   90.00
_cell.angle_gamma   90.00
#
_symmetry.space_group_name_H-M   'P 1'
#
loop_
_entity.id
_entity.type
_entity.pdbx_description
1 polymer ?
#
loop_
_entity_poly.entity_id
_entity_poly.type
_entity_poly.pdbx_seq_one_letter_code
_entity_poly.pdbx_strand_id
1 'polypeptide(L)'
;MSVRSRREDSGLITVLDAGSHKVCVIVAEVQDGVLRYRGHGIKTATGTRRGTITDLKAATDSINHAALAAERIAEVDIESCVIGVGGPHIHGINCRGGVRLGSRMREITREELRSVTDSARSVQIPLDREVLHQLTQEFVLDGQSGIYDPLGMVGSVLEVSLHLSTCSAAAVQSIITCANKAGLEVEDTVFEGIAAAEAVLSADERELGICIADIGASTTEITVYFEGAVQHTGVLPIGGDYFTNDLAVGLRVTVEEAEQIKCAYGHAVVTSV
;
A
#
# COMPACT_ATOMS: atom_id res chain seq x y z
N MET A 1 -5.77 8.60 23.06
CA MET A 1 -5.19 9.95 23.06
C MET A 1 -4.62 10.17 21.67
N SER A 2 -5.10 11.19 20.99
CA SER A 2 -5.03 11.37 19.55
C SER A 2 -3.61 11.64 19.04
N VAL A 3 -3.11 10.81 18.14
CA VAL A 3 -1.86 10.98 17.36
C VAL A 3 -1.88 12.23 16.45
N ARG A 4 -3.03 12.89 16.34
CA ARG A 4 -3.21 14.10 15.52
C ARG A 4 -2.48 15.36 16.02
N SER A 5 -1.95 15.40 17.25
CA SER A 5 -1.41 16.64 17.81
C SER A 5 0.07 16.90 17.52
N ARG A 6 0.84 15.92 16.99
CA ARG A 6 2.26 16.13 16.65
C ARG A 6 2.54 16.52 15.18
N ARG A 7 1.56 16.29 14.29
CA ARG A 7 1.70 16.68 12.87
C ARG A 7 1.62 18.20 12.59
N GLU A 8 1.18 18.98 13.54
CA GLU A 8 0.99 20.45 13.34
C GLU A 8 2.29 21.25 13.47
N ASP A 9 3.38 20.68 14.02
CA ASP A 9 4.58 21.46 14.34
C ASP A 9 5.74 21.37 13.32
N SER A 10 5.85 20.35 12.47
CA SER A 10 6.96 20.28 11.51
C SER A 10 6.56 20.23 10.04
N GLY A 11 5.34 19.85 9.72
CA GLY A 11 4.88 19.66 8.32
C GLY A 11 5.64 18.55 7.56
N LEU A 12 6.59 17.87 8.20
CA LEU A 12 7.42 16.81 7.60
C LEU A 12 6.65 15.49 7.53
N ILE A 13 6.79 14.80 6.42
CA ILE A 13 6.32 13.44 6.19
C ILE A 13 7.50 12.60 5.74
N THR A 14 7.75 11.51 6.44
CA THR A 14 8.75 10.53 6.04
C THR A 14 8.07 9.22 5.66
N VAL A 15 8.49 8.64 4.54
CA VAL A 15 8.00 7.35 4.05
C VAL A 15 9.16 6.37 3.93
N LEU A 16 8.98 5.16 4.45
CA LEU A 16 9.90 4.03 4.33
C LEU A 16 9.29 2.99 3.37
N ASP A 17 9.98 2.70 2.28
CA ASP A 17 9.75 1.56 1.39
C ASP A 17 10.89 0.55 1.61
N ALA A 18 10.57 -0.64 2.08
CA ALA A 18 11.52 -1.71 2.35
C ALA A 18 11.34 -2.88 1.37
N GLY A 19 11.63 -2.61 0.11
CA GLY A 19 11.52 -3.58 -0.97
C GLY A 19 12.54 -4.72 -0.93
N SER A 20 12.45 -5.65 -1.88
CA SER A 20 13.36 -6.82 -1.97
C SER A 20 14.71 -6.50 -2.58
N HIS A 21 14.83 -5.43 -3.36
CA HIS A 21 16.06 -4.99 -4.02
C HIS A 21 16.70 -3.79 -3.33
N LYS A 22 15.89 -2.84 -2.93
CA LYS A 22 16.31 -1.59 -2.28
C LYS A 22 15.42 -1.27 -1.09
N VAL A 23 16.00 -0.58 -0.11
CA VAL A 23 15.28 0.17 0.91
C VAL A 23 15.38 1.65 0.55
N CYS A 24 14.26 2.34 0.55
CA CYS A 24 14.17 3.76 0.23
C CYS A 24 13.48 4.51 1.38
N VAL A 25 14.07 5.61 1.82
CA VAL A 25 13.45 6.56 2.76
C VAL A 25 13.31 7.88 2.04
N ILE A 26 12.09 8.43 1.98
CA ILE A 26 11.81 9.71 1.34
C ILE A 26 11.28 10.68 2.39
N VAL A 27 11.80 11.90 2.36
CA VAL A 27 11.34 13.01 3.20
C VAL A 27 10.69 14.06 2.33
N ALA A 28 9.49 14.46 2.70
CA ALA A 28 8.74 15.55 2.08
C ALA A 28 8.19 16.49 3.16
N GLU A 29 7.85 17.70 2.77
CA GLU A 29 7.23 18.70 3.62
C GLU A 29 5.90 19.15 3.03
N VAL A 30 4.87 19.30 3.87
CA VAL A 30 3.59 19.87 3.46
C VAL A 30 3.66 21.39 3.62
N GLN A 31 3.66 22.11 2.49
CA GLN A 31 3.60 23.56 2.45
C GLN A 31 2.37 23.99 1.63
N ASP A 32 1.48 24.76 2.22
CA ASP A 32 0.25 25.25 1.57
C ASP A 32 -0.61 24.10 0.96
N GLY A 33 -0.65 22.95 1.64
CA GLY A 33 -1.38 21.76 1.17
C GLY A 33 -0.70 20.98 0.03
N VAL A 34 0.52 21.35 -0.36
CA VAL A 34 1.30 20.68 -1.40
C VAL A 34 2.50 19.97 -0.79
N LEU A 35 2.70 18.72 -1.20
CA LEU A 35 3.89 17.95 -0.83
C LEU A 35 5.11 18.48 -1.60
N ARG A 36 6.14 18.89 -0.88
CA ARG A 36 7.44 19.29 -1.43
C ARG A 36 8.51 18.28 -1.03
N TYR A 37 9.16 17.71 -2.02
CA TYR A 37 10.31 16.83 -1.81
C TYR A 37 11.45 17.57 -1.11
N ARG A 38 12.04 16.94 -0.06
CA ARG A 38 13.17 17.47 0.70
C ARG A 38 14.42 16.61 0.49
N GLY A 39 14.31 15.30 0.46
CA GLY A 39 15.43 14.41 0.29
C GLY A 39 15.03 12.95 0.29
N HIS A 40 15.95 12.08 -0.06
CA HIS A 40 15.78 10.63 0.04
C HIS A 40 17.10 9.93 0.32
N GLY A 41 17.01 8.73 0.87
CA GLY A 41 18.12 7.81 1.02
C GLY A 41 17.77 6.44 0.46
N ILE A 42 18.70 5.85 -0.26
CA ILE A 42 18.55 4.52 -0.86
C ILE A 42 19.68 3.63 -0.40
N LYS A 43 19.34 2.39 -0.03
CA LYS A 43 20.30 1.34 0.29
C LYS A 43 19.87 0.03 -0.36
N THR A 44 20.81 -0.75 -0.87
CA THR A 44 20.54 -2.12 -1.31
C THR A 44 19.93 -2.91 -0.16
N ALA A 45 18.81 -3.57 -0.41
CA ALA A 45 18.10 -4.34 0.59
C ALA A 45 18.91 -5.58 0.97
N THR A 46 19.04 -5.82 2.27
CA THR A 46 19.59 -7.06 2.82
C THR A 46 18.65 -7.55 3.91
N GLY A 47 18.54 -8.88 4.08
CA GLY A 47 17.63 -9.46 5.08
C GLY A 47 16.17 -9.43 4.69
N THR A 48 15.84 -9.06 3.44
CA THR A 48 14.50 -9.11 2.87
C THR A 48 14.47 -10.07 1.69
N ARG A 49 13.45 -10.88 1.58
CA ARG A 49 13.23 -11.78 0.45
C ARG A 49 11.75 -11.87 0.11
N ARG A 50 11.40 -11.59 -1.14
CA ARG A 50 10.01 -11.61 -1.64
C ARG A 50 9.06 -10.78 -0.76
N GLY A 51 9.46 -9.55 -0.44
CA GLY A 51 8.65 -8.66 0.41
C GLY A 51 8.51 -9.09 1.88
N THR A 52 9.32 -10.04 2.35
CA THR A 52 9.26 -10.53 3.74
C THR A 52 10.63 -10.43 4.39
N ILE A 53 10.68 -9.99 5.66
CA ILE A 53 11.91 -9.94 6.44
C ILE A 53 12.36 -11.36 6.78
N THR A 54 13.58 -11.72 6.40
CA THR A 54 14.22 -13.03 6.68
C THR A 54 15.39 -12.94 7.65
N ASP A 55 15.98 -11.73 7.77
CA ASP A 55 17.01 -11.40 8.75
C ASP A 55 16.75 -10.00 9.30
N LEU A 56 16.28 -9.95 10.55
CA LEU A 56 15.93 -8.71 11.23
C LEU A 56 17.12 -7.75 11.36
N LYS A 57 18.32 -8.26 11.63
CA LYS A 57 19.50 -7.41 11.81
C LYS A 57 19.91 -6.77 10.48
N ALA A 58 20.06 -7.57 9.44
CA ALA A 58 20.46 -7.09 8.14
C ALA A 58 19.44 -6.08 7.56
N ALA A 59 18.12 -6.33 7.74
CA ALA A 59 17.07 -5.42 7.33
C ALA A 59 17.11 -4.10 8.14
N THR A 60 17.29 -4.18 9.48
CA THR A 60 17.45 -2.99 10.33
C THR A 60 18.64 -2.15 9.90
N ASP A 61 19.78 -2.78 9.63
CA ASP A 61 20.99 -2.08 9.18
C ASP A 61 20.75 -1.38 7.82
N SER A 62 20.03 -2.02 6.88
CA SER A 62 19.66 -1.42 5.59
C SER A 62 18.76 -0.20 5.76
N ILE A 63 17.74 -0.29 6.62
CA ILE A 63 16.81 0.81 6.93
C ILE A 63 17.57 1.98 7.57
N ASN A 64 18.39 1.71 8.57
CA ASN A 64 19.18 2.73 9.25
C ASN A 64 20.10 3.48 8.28
N HIS A 65 20.80 2.78 7.37
CA HIS A 65 21.63 3.43 6.36
C HIS A 65 20.83 4.29 5.38
N ALA A 66 19.65 3.84 4.97
CA ALA A 66 18.77 4.63 4.10
C ALA A 66 18.25 5.88 4.83
N ALA A 67 17.84 5.75 6.09
CA ALA A 67 17.37 6.87 6.90
C ALA A 67 18.48 7.93 7.10
N LEU A 68 19.68 7.54 7.52
CA LEU A 68 20.83 8.44 7.67
C LEU A 68 21.21 9.15 6.35
N ALA A 69 21.04 8.47 5.21
CA ALA A 69 21.27 9.10 3.91
C ALA A 69 20.18 10.13 3.58
N ALA A 70 18.91 9.85 3.89
CA ALA A 70 17.80 10.76 3.72
C ALA A 70 17.93 12.01 4.60
N GLU A 71 18.24 11.84 5.89
CA GLU A 71 18.49 12.94 6.86
C GLU A 71 19.57 13.90 6.35
N ARG A 72 20.66 13.36 5.83
CA ARG A 72 21.78 14.15 5.31
C ARG A 72 21.37 15.00 4.11
N ILE A 73 20.52 14.48 3.20
CA ILE A 73 20.08 15.20 2.00
C ILE A 73 18.97 16.19 2.36
N ALA A 74 18.05 15.79 3.23
CA ALA A 74 16.93 16.63 3.65
C ALA A 74 17.36 17.71 4.69
N GLU A 75 18.51 17.56 5.31
CA GLU A 75 19.02 18.40 6.41
C GLU A 75 18.07 18.46 7.61
N VAL A 76 17.48 17.29 7.96
CA VAL A 76 16.55 17.13 9.09
C VAL A 76 16.81 15.82 9.81
N ASP A 77 16.45 15.76 11.10
CA ASP A 77 16.41 14.50 11.85
C ASP A 77 15.05 13.81 11.60
N ILE A 78 15.06 12.50 11.37
CA ILE A 78 13.87 11.70 11.13
C ILE A 78 13.52 10.91 12.39
N GLU A 79 12.40 11.24 13.02
CA GLU A 79 11.94 10.55 14.23
C GLU A 79 10.87 9.48 13.94
N SER A 80 10.07 9.70 12.90
CA SER A 80 8.93 8.83 12.57
C SER A 80 8.76 8.64 11.09
N CYS A 81 8.02 7.58 10.69
CA CYS A 81 7.72 7.30 9.30
C CYS A 81 6.40 6.56 9.11
N VAL A 82 5.84 6.69 7.90
CA VAL A 82 4.83 5.80 7.35
C VAL A 82 5.53 4.71 6.55
N ILE A 83 5.11 3.46 6.71
CA ILE A 83 5.74 2.31 6.02
C ILE A 83 4.88 1.84 4.85
N GLY A 84 5.50 1.68 3.67
CA GLY A 84 4.96 0.87 2.58
C GLY A 84 4.97 -0.61 2.97
N VAL A 85 3.84 -1.28 2.77
CA VAL A 85 3.70 -2.72 3.01
C VAL A 85 3.32 -3.40 1.70
N GLY A 86 4.18 -4.29 1.24
CA GLY A 86 4.00 -5.11 0.05
C GLY A 86 4.27 -6.59 0.32
N GLY A 87 4.12 -7.41 -0.71
CA GLY A 87 4.47 -8.82 -0.64
C GLY A 87 3.29 -9.79 -0.72
N PRO A 88 3.57 -11.09 -0.94
CA PRO A 88 2.56 -12.09 -1.30
C PRO A 88 1.58 -12.43 -0.17
N HIS A 89 1.78 -11.88 1.02
CA HIS A 89 0.84 -12.01 2.13
C HIS A 89 -0.33 -11.02 2.08
N ILE A 90 -0.35 -10.09 1.12
CA ILE A 90 -1.47 -9.16 0.89
C ILE A 90 -2.57 -9.87 0.11
N HIS A 91 -3.82 -9.77 0.59
CA HIS A 91 -4.99 -10.28 -0.11
C HIS A 91 -6.15 -9.29 -0.02
N GLY A 92 -6.81 -9.09 -1.16
CA GLY A 92 -8.05 -8.32 -1.24
C GLY A 92 -9.29 -9.20 -1.05
N ILE A 93 -10.25 -8.71 -0.30
CA ILE A 93 -11.54 -9.36 -0.05
C ILE A 93 -12.64 -8.34 -0.24
N ASN A 94 -13.62 -8.65 -1.12
CA ASN A 94 -14.82 -7.83 -1.22
C ASN A 94 -15.90 -8.39 -0.29
N CYS A 95 -16.51 -7.54 0.47
CA CYS A 95 -17.59 -7.89 1.39
C CYS A 95 -18.75 -6.90 1.28
N ARG A 96 -19.94 -7.37 1.65
CA ARG A 96 -21.15 -6.56 1.66
C ARG A 96 -21.84 -6.68 3.01
N GLY A 97 -22.43 -5.58 3.46
CA GLY A 97 -23.26 -5.53 4.65
C GLY A 97 -24.49 -4.71 4.42
N GLY A 98 -25.52 -4.95 5.24
CA GLY A 98 -26.76 -4.22 5.13
C GLY A 98 -27.42 -4.05 6.49
N VAL A 99 -28.15 -2.94 6.66
CA VAL A 99 -28.95 -2.64 7.84
C VAL A 99 -30.33 -2.16 7.44
N ARG A 100 -31.35 -2.58 8.17
CA ARG A 100 -32.70 -2.02 8.07
C ARG A 100 -32.80 -0.82 8.99
N LEU A 101 -33.21 0.31 8.43
CA LEU A 101 -33.29 1.59 9.14
C LEU A 101 -34.57 1.69 10.02
N GLY A 102 -35.50 0.77 9.88
CA GLY A 102 -36.74 0.69 10.64
C GLY A 102 -37.95 0.33 9.78
N SER A 103 -39.15 0.44 10.37
CA SER A 103 -40.41 0.19 9.67
C SER A 103 -40.92 1.39 8.84
N ARG A 104 -40.30 2.54 8.99
CA ARG A 104 -40.58 3.77 8.24
C ARG A 104 -39.29 4.29 7.64
N MET A 105 -39.40 4.93 6.48
CA MET A 105 -38.28 5.66 5.88
C MET A 105 -37.77 6.73 6.86
N ARG A 106 -36.46 6.81 7.03
CA ARG A 106 -35.81 7.83 7.86
C ARG A 106 -34.53 8.31 7.23
N GLU A 107 -34.08 9.46 7.68
CA GLU A 107 -32.81 10.03 7.26
C GLU A 107 -31.64 9.20 7.76
N ILE A 108 -30.65 9.01 6.88
CA ILE A 108 -29.40 8.29 7.18
C ILE A 108 -28.47 9.23 7.93
N THR A 109 -28.07 8.81 9.10
CA THR A 109 -27.13 9.50 9.96
C THR A 109 -25.75 8.80 9.95
N ARG A 110 -24.77 9.41 10.62
CA ARG A 110 -23.45 8.80 10.82
C ARG A 110 -23.49 7.48 11.60
N GLU A 111 -24.53 7.26 12.41
CA GLU A 111 -24.71 6.03 13.18
C GLU A 111 -25.07 4.88 12.25
N GLU A 112 -26.00 5.08 11.30
CA GLU A 112 -26.37 4.09 10.29
C GLU A 112 -25.18 3.77 9.37
N LEU A 113 -24.39 4.78 8.98
CA LEU A 113 -23.18 4.57 8.18
C LEU A 113 -22.17 3.67 8.92
N ARG A 114 -21.96 3.90 10.20
CA ARG A 114 -21.11 3.02 11.03
C ARG A 114 -21.70 1.62 11.12
N SER A 115 -22.98 1.52 11.41
CA SER A 115 -23.66 0.23 11.59
C SER A 115 -23.62 -0.63 10.33
N VAL A 116 -23.85 -0.06 9.13
CA VAL A 116 -23.78 -0.80 7.87
C VAL A 116 -22.35 -1.21 7.55
N THR A 117 -21.38 -0.35 7.84
CA THR A 117 -19.95 -0.64 7.66
C THR A 117 -19.50 -1.77 8.58
N ASP A 118 -19.90 -1.75 9.86
CA ASP A 118 -19.58 -2.81 10.83
C ASP A 118 -20.26 -4.13 10.43
N SER A 119 -21.48 -4.07 9.88
CA SER A 119 -22.15 -5.25 9.32
C SER A 119 -21.35 -5.86 8.16
N ALA A 120 -20.82 -5.04 7.24
CA ALA A 120 -19.99 -5.52 6.14
C ALA A 120 -18.64 -6.11 6.61
N ARG A 121 -18.07 -5.57 7.69
CA ARG A 121 -16.83 -6.06 8.31
C ARG A 121 -16.97 -7.38 9.05
N SER A 122 -18.19 -7.87 9.27
CA SER A 122 -18.43 -9.14 9.99
C SER A 122 -17.94 -10.39 9.24
N VAL A 123 -17.12 -10.20 8.18
CA VAL A 123 -16.44 -11.29 7.48
C VAL A 123 -15.37 -11.89 8.38
N GLN A 124 -15.34 -13.23 8.47
CA GLN A 124 -14.31 -13.93 9.24
C GLN A 124 -12.94 -13.76 8.57
N ILE A 125 -12.10 -12.94 9.16
CA ILE A 125 -10.69 -12.81 8.80
C ILE A 125 -9.90 -13.81 9.66
N PRO A 126 -8.99 -14.61 9.09
CA PRO A 126 -8.12 -15.49 9.84
C PRO A 126 -7.36 -14.73 10.95
N LEU A 127 -7.13 -15.39 12.10
CA LEU A 127 -6.51 -14.76 13.28
C LEU A 127 -5.06 -14.30 13.08
N ASP A 128 -4.39 -14.83 12.08
CA ASP A 128 -3.01 -14.48 11.68
C ASP A 128 -2.95 -13.29 10.72
N ARG A 129 -4.12 -12.72 10.36
CA ARG A 129 -4.24 -11.60 9.43
C ARG A 129 -4.88 -10.40 10.11
N GLU A 130 -4.52 -9.24 9.60
CA GLU A 130 -5.11 -7.95 9.98
C GLU A 130 -5.59 -7.17 8.75
N VAL A 131 -6.52 -6.25 8.96
CA VAL A 131 -7.01 -5.35 7.91
C VAL A 131 -6.04 -4.18 7.81
N LEU A 132 -5.38 -4.08 6.66
CA LEU A 132 -4.49 -2.97 6.34
C LEU A 132 -5.29 -1.76 5.83
N HIS A 133 -6.24 -2.01 4.90
CA HIS A 133 -7.15 -0.97 4.39
C HIS A 133 -8.58 -1.46 4.32
N GLN A 134 -9.50 -0.53 4.60
CA GLN A 134 -10.93 -0.69 4.37
C GLN A 134 -11.40 0.44 3.45
N LEU A 135 -11.82 0.09 2.25
CA LEU A 135 -12.18 1.01 1.20
C LEU A 135 -13.64 0.80 0.82
N THR A 136 -14.42 1.85 0.88
CA THR A 136 -15.82 1.80 0.44
C THR A 136 -15.87 1.80 -1.09
N GLN A 137 -16.62 0.86 -1.66
CA GLN A 137 -16.87 0.80 -3.10
C GLN A 137 -18.12 1.59 -3.47
N GLU A 138 -19.26 1.27 -2.86
CA GLU A 138 -20.53 1.96 -3.06
C GLU A 138 -21.47 1.75 -1.87
N PHE A 139 -22.46 2.59 -1.77
CA PHE A 139 -23.65 2.34 -0.98
C PHE A 139 -24.84 2.04 -1.89
N VAL A 140 -25.76 1.23 -1.35
CA VAL A 140 -27.04 0.93 -2.01
C VAL A 140 -28.16 1.28 -1.04
N LEU A 141 -29.10 2.14 -1.47
CA LEU A 141 -30.23 2.59 -0.67
C LEU A 141 -31.53 2.16 -1.32
N ASP A 142 -32.31 1.32 -0.63
CA ASP A 142 -33.59 0.76 -1.15
C ASP A 142 -33.46 0.15 -2.57
N GLY A 143 -32.29 -0.48 -2.87
CA GLY A 143 -31.98 -1.09 -4.15
C GLY A 143 -31.41 -0.13 -5.21
N GLN A 144 -31.25 1.15 -4.91
CA GLN A 144 -30.54 2.10 -5.77
C GLN A 144 -29.04 2.04 -5.49
N SER A 145 -28.26 1.58 -6.46
CA SER A 145 -26.79 1.48 -6.43
C SER A 145 -26.10 2.79 -6.86
N GLY A 146 -24.77 2.83 -6.78
CA GLY A 146 -23.96 3.95 -7.24
C GLY A 146 -24.02 5.17 -6.33
N ILE A 147 -24.31 4.99 -5.04
CA ILE A 147 -24.32 6.08 -4.06
C ILE A 147 -22.97 6.11 -3.36
N TYR A 148 -22.26 7.24 -3.45
CA TYR A 148 -20.95 7.43 -2.80
C TYR A 148 -21.10 7.95 -1.38
N ASP A 149 -22.04 8.86 -1.11
CA ASP A 149 -22.33 9.37 0.22
C ASP A 149 -23.85 9.42 0.45
N PRO A 150 -24.40 8.49 1.24
CA PRO A 150 -25.82 8.45 1.54
C PRO A 150 -26.21 9.31 2.75
N LEU A 151 -25.29 10.07 3.36
CA LEU A 151 -25.58 10.89 4.53
C LEU A 151 -26.67 11.93 4.22
N GLY A 152 -27.74 11.97 5.06
CA GLY A 152 -28.87 12.87 4.86
C GLY A 152 -29.93 12.36 3.86
N MET A 153 -29.67 11.28 3.10
CA MET A 153 -30.67 10.64 2.25
C MET A 153 -31.72 9.92 3.11
N VAL A 154 -32.91 9.71 2.55
CA VAL A 154 -34.02 9.07 3.26
C VAL A 154 -34.31 7.70 2.64
N GLY A 155 -34.35 6.66 3.48
CA GLY A 155 -34.59 5.29 3.01
C GLY A 155 -34.95 4.33 4.14
N SER A 156 -35.11 3.05 3.79
CA SER A 156 -35.51 1.96 4.67
C SER A 156 -34.45 0.88 4.82
N VAL A 157 -33.64 0.63 3.78
CA VAL A 157 -32.58 -0.38 3.76
C VAL A 157 -31.32 0.26 3.20
N LEU A 158 -30.27 0.27 3.98
CA LEU A 158 -28.94 0.73 3.57
C LEU A 158 -27.99 -0.46 3.49
N GLU A 159 -27.31 -0.60 2.37
CA GLU A 159 -26.27 -1.59 2.14
C GLU A 159 -24.96 -0.90 1.76
N VAL A 160 -23.83 -1.56 2.00
CA VAL A 160 -22.50 -1.09 1.59
C VAL A 160 -21.67 -2.24 1.02
N SER A 161 -20.96 -1.97 -0.05
CA SER A 161 -19.89 -2.82 -0.57
C SER A 161 -18.54 -2.25 -0.14
N LEU A 162 -17.69 -3.10 0.44
CA LEU A 162 -16.35 -2.74 0.89
C LEU A 162 -15.31 -3.62 0.23
N HIS A 163 -14.15 -3.03 -0.07
CA HIS A 163 -12.92 -3.76 -0.34
C HIS A 163 -12.02 -3.71 0.90
N LEU A 164 -11.62 -4.88 1.40
CA LEU A 164 -10.69 -5.03 2.52
C LEU A 164 -9.36 -5.53 1.98
N SER A 165 -8.29 -4.76 2.12
CA SER A 165 -6.93 -5.26 1.93
C SER A 165 -6.43 -5.81 3.25
N THR A 166 -6.11 -7.09 3.29
CA THR A 166 -5.61 -7.78 4.50
C THR A 166 -4.17 -8.23 4.32
N CYS A 167 -3.43 -8.31 5.41
CA CYS A 167 -2.02 -8.71 5.43
C CYS A 167 -1.72 -9.69 6.56
N SER A 168 -0.55 -10.34 6.51
CA SER A 168 -0.06 -11.12 7.64
C SER A 168 0.39 -10.19 8.77
N ALA A 169 -0.24 -10.29 9.94
CA ALA A 169 0.13 -9.51 11.12
C ALA A 169 1.61 -9.70 11.51
N ALA A 170 2.13 -10.92 11.39
CA ALA A 170 3.54 -11.22 11.68
C ALA A 170 4.51 -10.55 10.70
N ALA A 171 4.15 -10.48 9.40
CA ALA A 171 4.99 -9.84 8.39
C ALA A 171 5.06 -8.32 8.63
N VAL A 172 3.93 -7.68 8.88
CA VAL A 172 3.85 -6.24 9.20
C VAL A 172 4.59 -5.93 10.51
N GLN A 173 4.38 -6.74 11.54
CA GLN A 173 5.09 -6.56 12.81
C GLN A 173 6.61 -6.70 12.67
N SER A 174 7.09 -7.52 11.75
CA SER A 174 8.53 -7.69 11.49
C SER A 174 9.14 -6.41 10.90
N ILE A 175 8.49 -5.78 9.92
CA ILE A 175 9.00 -4.54 9.33
C ILE A 175 8.90 -3.36 10.32
N ILE A 176 7.80 -3.25 11.08
CA ILE A 176 7.66 -2.27 12.16
C ILE A 176 8.81 -2.43 13.18
N THR A 177 9.13 -3.68 13.55
CA THR A 177 10.23 -3.96 14.48
C THR A 177 11.58 -3.51 13.91
N CYS A 178 11.84 -3.70 12.62
CA CYS A 178 13.06 -3.23 11.97
C CYS A 178 13.15 -1.70 11.96
N ALA A 179 12.06 -1.01 11.60
CA ALA A 179 12.01 0.45 11.60
C ALA A 179 12.25 1.04 13.00
N ASN A 180 11.55 0.51 14.01
CA ASN A 180 11.72 0.96 15.39
C ASN A 180 13.16 0.72 15.90
N LYS A 181 13.78 -0.41 15.56
CA LYS A 181 15.18 -0.68 15.90
C LYS A 181 16.17 0.21 15.14
N ALA A 182 15.79 0.71 13.96
CA ALA A 182 16.55 1.71 13.21
C ALA A 182 16.35 3.14 13.74
N GLY A 183 15.53 3.34 14.78
CA GLY A 183 15.25 4.63 15.40
C GLY A 183 14.05 5.38 14.85
N LEU A 184 13.26 4.75 13.96
CA LEU A 184 12.09 5.34 13.33
C LEU A 184 10.80 4.86 14.01
N GLU A 185 10.03 5.76 14.63
CA GLU A 185 8.69 5.45 15.15
C GLU A 185 7.71 5.28 13.98
N VAL A 186 7.01 4.14 13.93
CA VAL A 186 6.06 3.88 12.86
C VAL A 186 4.71 4.50 13.19
N GLU A 187 4.27 5.47 12.40
CA GLU A 187 2.99 6.16 12.58
C GLU A 187 1.83 5.39 11.93
N ASP A 188 2.05 4.85 10.73
CA ASP A 188 1.02 4.16 9.95
C ASP A 188 1.66 3.21 8.93
N THR A 189 0.82 2.34 8.35
CA THR A 189 1.21 1.40 7.30
C THR A 189 0.26 1.51 6.11
N VAL A 190 0.80 1.49 4.89
CA VAL A 190 0.03 1.66 3.65
C VAL A 190 0.39 0.55 2.66
N PHE A 191 -0.60 -0.06 2.00
CA PHE A 191 -0.35 -0.99 0.91
C PHE A 191 0.30 -0.27 -0.29
N GLU A 192 1.46 -0.76 -0.73
CA GLU A 192 2.27 -0.13 -1.78
C GLU A 192 1.50 0.00 -3.10
N GLY A 193 0.71 -1.01 -3.48
CA GLY A 193 -0.10 -0.97 -4.71
C GLY A 193 -1.18 0.13 -4.71
N ILE A 194 -1.73 0.49 -3.55
CA ILE A 194 -2.66 1.63 -3.42
C ILE A 194 -1.88 2.94 -3.45
N ALA A 195 -0.74 3.01 -2.75
CA ALA A 195 0.11 4.19 -2.73
C ALA A 195 0.63 4.54 -4.13
N ALA A 196 1.06 3.54 -4.91
CA ALA A 196 1.47 3.70 -6.30
C ALA A 196 0.31 4.23 -7.16
N ALA A 197 -0.90 3.68 -6.99
CA ALA A 197 -2.09 4.14 -7.70
C ALA A 197 -2.44 5.60 -7.39
N GLU A 198 -2.33 6.02 -6.12
CA GLU A 198 -2.55 7.41 -5.73
C GLU A 198 -1.56 8.38 -6.38
N ALA A 199 -0.33 7.93 -6.61
CA ALA A 199 0.71 8.76 -7.20
C ALA A 199 0.59 8.94 -8.71
N VAL A 200 0.02 7.97 -9.45
CA VAL A 200 0.09 7.95 -10.91
C VAL A 200 -1.26 8.04 -11.62
N LEU A 201 -2.37 7.68 -10.95
CA LEU A 201 -3.69 7.64 -11.58
C LEU A 201 -4.45 8.95 -11.40
N SER A 202 -5.04 9.42 -12.51
CA SER A 202 -6.04 10.49 -12.48
C SER A 202 -7.41 9.98 -11.98
N ALA A 203 -8.29 10.90 -11.58
CA ALA A 203 -9.67 10.57 -11.19
C ALA A 203 -10.45 9.94 -12.35
N ASP A 204 -10.28 10.45 -13.58
CA ASP A 204 -10.98 9.94 -14.76
C ASP A 204 -10.59 8.50 -15.10
N GLU A 205 -9.29 8.13 -14.95
CA GLU A 205 -8.82 6.76 -15.16
C GLU A 205 -9.40 5.80 -14.14
N ARG A 206 -9.52 6.21 -12.87
CA ARG A 206 -10.16 5.39 -11.83
C ARG A 206 -11.66 5.20 -12.10
N GLU A 207 -12.33 6.22 -12.60
CA GLU A 207 -13.76 6.16 -12.94
C GLU A 207 -14.01 5.23 -14.13
N LEU A 208 -13.24 5.34 -15.20
CA LEU A 208 -13.37 4.54 -16.41
C LEU A 208 -12.99 3.07 -16.24
N GLY A 209 -12.16 2.78 -15.25
CA GLY A 209 -11.63 1.45 -14.98
C GLY A 209 -10.21 1.27 -15.46
N ILE A 210 -9.32 0.96 -14.53
CA ILE A 210 -7.89 0.78 -14.79
C ILE A 210 -7.30 -0.28 -13.87
N CYS A 211 -6.30 -0.98 -14.39
CA CYS A 211 -5.46 -1.87 -13.61
C CYS A 211 -4.05 -1.29 -13.56
N ILE A 212 -3.54 -1.06 -12.36
CA ILE A 212 -2.14 -0.73 -12.13
C ILE A 212 -1.38 -1.99 -11.74
N ALA A 213 -0.20 -2.18 -12.33
CA ALA A 213 0.74 -3.23 -11.96
C ALA A 213 2.07 -2.58 -11.54
N ASP A 214 2.39 -2.65 -10.27
CA ASP A 214 3.69 -2.26 -9.74
C ASP A 214 4.63 -3.45 -9.77
N ILE A 215 5.58 -3.44 -10.71
CA ILE A 215 6.50 -4.55 -10.96
C ILE A 215 7.81 -4.30 -10.23
N GLY A 216 7.92 -4.88 -9.04
CA GLY A 216 9.11 -4.84 -8.23
C GLY A 216 10.18 -5.88 -8.63
N ALA A 217 11.18 -6.05 -7.78
CA ALA A 217 12.22 -7.06 -7.99
C ALA A 217 11.70 -8.49 -7.88
N SER A 218 10.97 -8.81 -6.84
CA SER A 218 10.51 -10.19 -6.57
C SER A 218 9.00 -10.36 -6.48
N THR A 219 8.23 -9.27 -6.53
CA THR A 219 6.77 -9.24 -6.47
C THR A 219 6.22 -8.29 -7.52
N THR A 220 4.97 -8.54 -7.93
CA THR A 220 4.17 -7.59 -8.73
C THR A 220 2.86 -7.36 -8.00
N GLU A 221 2.59 -6.12 -7.65
CA GLU A 221 1.37 -5.69 -6.97
C GLU A 221 0.35 -5.22 -7.98
N ILE A 222 -0.89 -5.65 -7.78
CA ILE A 222 -1.99 -5.34 -8.70
C ILE A 222 -3.09 -4.64 -7.91
N THR A 223 -3.53 -3.49 -8.41
CA THR A 223 -4.70 -2.77 -7.92
C THR A 223 -5.61 -2.42 -9.08
N VAL A 224 -6.88 -2.79 -8.99
CA VAL A 224 -7.88 -2.54 -10.02
C VAL A 224 -8.89 -1.53 -9.49
N TYR A 225 -9.09 -0.46 -10.26
CA TYR A 225 -10.13 0.54 -10.02
C TYR A 225 -11.22 0.44 -11.07
N PHE A 226 -12.44 0.73 -10.67
CA PHE A 226 -13.60 0.90 -11.53
C PHE A 226 -14.65 1.73 -10.80
N GLU A 227 -15.31 2.67 -11.51
CA GLU A 227 -16.26 3.61 -10.92
C GLU A 227 -15.67 4.34 -9.69
N GLY A 228 -14.41 4.81 -9.80
CA GLY A 228 -13.71 5.55 -8.76
C GLY A 228 -13.24 4.73 -7.55
N ALA A 229 -13.65 3.46 -7.42
CA ALA A 229 -13.41 2.62 -6.27
C ALA A 229 -12.44 1.46 -6.56
N VAL A 230 -11.71 1.02 -5.52
CA VAL A 230 -10.87 -0.19 -5.59
C VAL A 230 -11.76 -1.43 -5.66
N GLN A 231 -11.63 -2.18 -6.74
CA GLN A 231 -12.38 -3.42 -6.96
C GLN A 231 -11.58 -4.67 -6.57
N HIS A 232 -10.27 -4.62 -6.74
CA HIS A 232 -9.40 -5.75 -6.42
C HIS A 232 -8.01 -5.28 -6.04
N THR A 233 -7.40 -5.95 -5.06
CA THR A 233 -5.96 -5.87 -4.75
C THR A 233 -5.38 -7.27 -4.63
N GLY A 234 -4.15 -7.44 -5.10
CA GLY A 234 -3.45 -8.72 -5.01
C GLY A 234 -1.97 -8.56 -5.30
N VAL A 235 -1.19 -9.57 -4.94
CA VAL A 235 0.25 -9.61 -5.18
C VAL A 235 0.65 -10.93 -5.79
N LEU A 236 1.35 -10.85 -6.92
CA LEU A 236 1.99 -12.00 -7.55
C LEU A 236 3.43 -12.12 -7.04
N PRO A 237 3.88 -13.31 -6.61
CA PRO A 237 5.25 -13.52 -6.15
C PRO A 237 6.24 -13.65 -7.32
N ILE A 238 6.10 -12.80 -8.33
CA ILE A 238 6.90 -12.75 -9.55
C ILE A 238 7.27 -11.28 -9.80
N GLY A 239 8.54 -11.02 -10.11
CA GLY A 239 9.05 -9.70 -10.43
C GLY A 239 10.28 -9.77 -11.32
N GLY A 240 11.04 -8.69 -11.42
CA GLY A 240 12.20 -8.56 -12.31
C GLY A 240 13.31 -9.58 -12.09
N ASP A 241 13.45 -10.12 -10.85
CA ASP A 241 14.44 -11.14 -10.50
C ASP A 241 14.24 -12.46 -11.25
N TYR A 242 13.00 -12.78 -11.65
CA TYR A 242 12.72 -13.98 -12.42
C TYR A 242 13.36 -13.92 -13.81
N PHE A 243 13.25 -12.77 -14.49
CA PHE A 243 13.92 -12.54 -15.77
C PHE A 243 15.44 -12.60 -15.61
N THR A 244 15.99 -12.03 -14.54
CA THR A 244 17.41 -12.08 -14.25
C THR A 244 17.89 -13.52 -14.03
N ASN A 245 17.15 -14.31 -13.27
CA ASN A 245 17.50 -15.72 -13.05
C ASN A 245 17.42 -16.56 -14.31
N ASP A 246 16.42 -16.35 -15.16
CA ASP A 246 16.28 -17.05 -16.43
C ASP A 246 17.45 -16.71 -17.37
N LEU A 247 17.86 -15.44 -17.42
CA LEU A 247 19.05 -15.01 -18.16
C LEU A 247 20.33 -15.63 -17.59
N ALA A 248 20.50 -15.66 -16.26
CA ALA A 248 21.68 -16.24 -15.62
C ALA A 248 21.82 -17.73 -15.98
N VAL A 249 20.72 -18.49 -15.92
CA VAL A 249 20.69 -19.91 -16.28
C VAL A 249 20.91 -20.12 -17.78
N GLY A 250 20.19 -19.37 -18.61
CA GLY A 250 20.23 -19.52 -20.08
C GLY A 250 21.58 -19.13 -20.68
N LEU A 251 22.21 -18.07 -20.17
CA LEU A 251 23.51 -17.58 -20.65
C LEU A 251 24.70 -18.16 -19.87
N ARG A 252 24.44 -18.88 -18.75
CA ARG A 252 25.46 -19.44 -17.85
C ARG A 252 26.40 -18.38 -17.30
N VAL A 253 25.84 -17.26 -16.87
CA VAL A 253 26.55 -16.13 -16.26
C VAL A 253 26.12 -15.98 -14.79
N THR A 254 26.80 -15.12 -14.06
CA THR A 254 26.39 -14.77 -12.69
C THR A 254 25.06 -13.99 -12.68
N VAL A 255 24.35 -13.99 -11.56
CA VAL A 255 23.09 -13.21 -11.40
C VAL A 255 23.37 -11.71 -11.60
N GLU A 256 24.52 -11.22 -11.14
CA GLU A 256 24.94 -9.83 -11.30
C GLU A 256 25.14 -9.45 -12.77
N GLU A 257 25.84 -10.30 -13.54
CA GLU A 257 26.02 -10.11 -14.99
C GLU A 257 24.71 -10.20 -15.76
N ALA A 258 23.82 -11.14 -15.35
CA ALA A 258 22.49 -11.28 -15.94
C ALA A 258 21.61 -10.04 -15.69
N GLU A 259 21.69 -9.43 -14.50
CA GLU A 259 20.98 -8.19 -14.18
C GLU A 259 21.47 -7.03 -15.06
N GLN A 260 22.79 -6.91 -15.23
CA GLN A 260 23.39 -5.91 -16.12
C GLN A 260 22.94 -6.10 -17.58
N ILE A 261 22.90 -7.35 -18.05
CA ILE A 261 22.43 -7.69 -19.41
C ILE A 261 20.96 -7.33 -19.56
N LYS A 262 20.11 -7.70 -18.59
CA LYS A 262 18.69 -7.37 -18.56
C LYS A 262 18.47 -5.86 -18.66
N CYS A 263 19.17 -5.08 -17.83
CA CYS A 263 19.03 -3.63 -17.80
C CYS A 263 19.56 -2.95 -19.08
N ALA A 264 20.63 -3.48 -19.66
CA ALA A 264 21.25 -2.88 -20.85
C ALA A 264 20.55 -3.24 -22.18
N TYR A 265 20.02 -4.46 -22.29
CA TYR A 265 19.52 -5.02 -23.55
C TYR A 265 18.05 -5.50 -23.48
N GLY A 266 17.42 -5.47 -22.30
CA GLY A 266 16.02 -5.90 -22.15
C GLY A 266 15.06 -4.95 -22.84
N HIS A 267 14.14 -5.48 -23.64
CA HIS A 267 13.08 -4.74 -24.30
C HIS A 267 11.74 -5.48 -24.18
N ALA A 268 10.66 -4.73 -23.95
CA ALA A 268 9.31 -5.30 -23.93
C ALA A 268 8.76 -5.59 -25.34
N VAL A 269 9.33 -4.96 -26.37
CA VAL A 269 8.93 -5.14 -27.75
C VAL A 269 10.06 -5.83 -28.49
N VAL A 270 9.74 -6.92 -29.21
CA VAL A 270 10.70 -7.58 -30.12
C VAL A 270 10.94 -6.66 -31.33
N THR A 271 12.02 -5.92 -31.29
CA THR A 271 12.53 -5.23 -32.48
C THR A 271 13.43 -6.22 -33.22
N SER A 272 13.16 -6.43 -34.51
CA SER A 272 14.13 -7.10 -35.38
C SER A 272 15.42 -6.27 -35.34
N VAL A 273 16.48 -6.86 -34.81
CA VAL A 273 17.85 -6.33 -34.85
C VAL A 273 18.39 -6.57 -36.22
#